data_89b732899f6b283061fdb9698d898b00
#
_entry.id   89b732899f6b283061fdb9698d898b00
#
_cell.length_a   1.000
_cell.length_b   1.000
_cell.length_c   1.000
_cell.angle_alpha   90.00
_cell.angle_beta   90.00
_cell.angle_gamma   90.00
#
_symmetry.space_group_name_H-M   'P 1'
#
loop_
_entity.id
_entity.type
_entity.pdbx_description
1 polymer ?
#
loop_
_entity_poly.entity_id
_entity_poly.type
_entity_poly.pdbx_seq_one_letter_code
_entity_poly.pdbx_strand_id
1 'polypeptide(L)'
;MNKKLIVMSLLISAFSMATDNERGLADSSKYQKNVEVNKNEDKKPKMGAPMNKKAITEDMITNKTENGYNLNFDANKNYTIKTATVNGKTITYRAYENIVYVAKPVDIAYQTINIYIPEEYFKNKSVGKYNAKTAPIFFPNTVGGYMPGAAGVPGNGRDGKPDASLVALSNGYVVASPGARGRTLEKDGKYIGKAPAVIVDLKAAVRYLRYNDNKMPGRADRIISNGTSAGGAVSALLGATGNSKDYEPYLKEIGALKARDDIYAVSAYCPITNLENANTAYEWMFNDVKTYKKIEISMLDYNVERKYTEGTLTDNEILRSNDLKKMFPDYVNSLKLKDKNGKLLTLDKDGNGSFKNQIKQYYIDSANAALKKGTDLSEFDFLTIKNGKVVDLDYNKYIAYMGRQKTPGAFDNVDLSTGENNEFGDETTNNKHFTEYMLEHSTVNGTIADKKIIKMMNPMNYIGSSKVKYWRIRHGAIDKDTSLAIPAILAIKLENLGKKVDFASPWATPHSGDYDLTELFGWIDKVVAEGK
;
A
#
# COMPACT_ATOMS: atom_id res chain seq x y z
N MET A 1 -1.60 -39.53 14.73
CA MET A 1 -2.38 -38.42 14.15
C MET A 1 -1.39 -37.37 13.67
N ASN A 2 -1.09 -37.37 12.38
CA ASN A 2 -0.08 -36.47 11.79
C ASN A 2 -0.65 -35.05 11.65
N LYS A 3 -0.14 -34.10 12.43
CA LYS A 3 -0.38 -32.69 12.18
C LYS A 3 0.38 -32.29 10.91
N LYS A 4 -0.32 -32.09 9.81
CA LYS A 4 0.26 -31.51 8.60
C LYS A 4 0.66 -30.07 8.90
N LEU A 5 1.96 -29.81 8.85
CA LEU A 5 2.54 -28.48 8.89
C LEU A 5 2.12 -27.78 7.58
N ILE A 6 1.21 -26.82 7.65
CA ILE A 6 0.96 -25.92 6.53
C ILE A 6 2.00 -24.80 6.62
N VAL A 7 3.09 -24.97 5.89
CA VAL A 7 4.04 -23.87 5.65
C VAL A 7 3.39 -22.93 4.63
N MET A 8 2.70 -21.94 5.11
CA MET A 8 2.25 -20.82 4.28
C MET A 8 3.42 -19.84 4.20
N SER A 9 4.10 -19.77 3.06
CA SER A 9 5.03 -18.68 2.76
C SER A 9 4.22 -17.40 2.54
N LEU A 10 4.01 -16.67 3.62
CA LEU A 10 3.38 -15.37 3.61
C LEU A 10 4.42 -14.31 3.27
N LEU A 11 4.44 -13.86 2.03
CA LEU A 11 4.94 -12.54 1.68
C LEU A 11 3.94 -11.50 2.22
N ILE A 12 3.96 -11.30 3.53
CA ILE A 12 3.41 -10.07 4.07
C ILE A 12 4.44 -9.02 3.70
N SER A 13 4.10 -8.08 2.84
CA SER A 13 4.70 -6.77 2.89
C SER A 13 4.37 -6.26 4.29
N ALA A 14 5.22 -6.68 5.23
CA ALA A 14 5.02 -6.41 6.62
C ALA A 14 4.95 -4.92 6.80
N PHE A 15 4.07 -4.48 7.59
CA PHE A 15 4.26 -3.30 8.42
C PHE A 15 5.70 -3.34 8.95
N SER A 16 6.62 -2.78 8.18
CA SER A 16 8.01 -2.68 8.55
C SER A 16 8.10 -1.65 9.63
N MET A 17 8.32 -2.12 10.78
CA MET A 17 8.98 -1.35 11.80
C MET A 17 10.44 -1.20 11.43
N ALA A 18 10.82 -0.01 11.10
CA ALA A 18 12.20 0.40 11.17
C ALA A 18 12.67 0.34 12.62
N THR A 19 13.22 -0.76 13.03
CA THR A 19 14.22 -0.89 14.06
C THR A 19 14.94 -2.20 13.81
N ASP A 20 15.78 -2.20 12.80
CA ASP A 20 17.03 -2.93 12.81
C ASP A 20 17.85 -2.44 11.63
N ASN A 21 18.82 -1.59 11.94
CA ASN A 21 19.94 -1.24 11.08
C ASN A 21 20.76 -2.49 10.79
N GLU A 22 20.37 -3.27 9.79
CA GLU A 22 21.30 -4.19 9.16
C GLU A 22 21.34 -3.92 7.66
N ARG A 23 22.43 -3.30 7.30
CA ARG A 23 22.80 -2.86 5.96
C ARG A 23 23.23 -4.06 5.14
N GLY A 24 22.78 -4.13 3.87
CA GLY A 24 23.17 -5.17 2.93
C GLY A 24 24.67 -5.18 2.65
N LEU A 25 25.24 -6.37 2.56
CA LEU A 25 26.65 -6.62 2.31
C LEU A 25 27.00 -6.43 0.82
N ALA A 26 27.35 -5.20 0.44
CA ALA A 26 28.45 -4.98 -0.48
C ALA A 26 29.46 -4.16 0.32
N ASP A 27 30.51 -4.82 0.84
CA ASP A 27 31.58 -4.24 1.68
C ASP A 27 31.11 -3.18 2.69
N SER A 28 30.14 -3.57 3.54
CA SER A 28 29.50 -2.70 4.52
C SER A 28 30.41 -2.37 5.71
N SER A 29 31.61 -2.96 5.79
CA SER A 29 32.58 -2.63 6.83
C SER A 29 33.05 -1.18 6.81
N LYS A 30 32.93 -0.52 5.65
CA LYS A 30 33.32 0.87 5.45
C LYS A 30 32.30 1.88 5.98
N TYR A 31 31.03 1.50 6.10
CA TYR A 31 29.92 2.39 6.48
C TYR A 31 29.39 2.16 7.90
N GLN A 32 30.04 1.27 8.67
CA GLN A 32 29.60 0.90 10.03
C GLN A 32 30.04 1.86 11.15
N LYS A 33 30.71 2.97 10.84
CA LYS A 33 31.05 3.97 11.85
C LYS A 33 30.19 5.22 11.65
N ASN A 34 29.51 5.64 12.73
CA ASN A 34 28.81 6.91 12.93
C ASN A 34 27.31 7.01 12.55
N VAL A 35 26.51 6.00 12.91
CA VAL A 35 25.22 6.34 13.49
C VAL A 35 25.36 5.98 14.98
N GLU A 36 25.52 6.97 15.86
CA GLU A 36 25.35 6.76 17.28
C GLU A 36 23.92 6.28 17.53
N VAL A 37 23.75 4.98 17.47
CA VAL A 37 22.65 4.30 18.13
C VAL A 37 22.99 4.42 19.62
N ASN A 38 22.20 5.19 20.37
CA ASN A 38 22.22 5.14 21.80
C ASN A 38 22.23 3.68 22.23
N LYS A 39 23.41 3.20 22.66
CA LYS A 39 23.59 1.91 23.31
C LYS A 39 22.97 1.99 24.70
N ASN A 40 21.67 1.88 24.78
CA ASN A 40 21.02 1.33 25.94
C ASN A 40 20.80 -0.17 25.64
N GLU A 41 21.85 -0.92 25.94
CA GLU A 41 21.82 -2.39 25.97
C GLU A 41 20.79 -2.85 27.00
N ASP A 42 20.16 -3.98 26.64
CA ASP A 42 19.42 -4.89 27.52
C ASP A 42 18.02 -4.49 28.01
N LYS A 43 17.16 -4.06 27.09
CA LYS A 43 15.76 -4.49 27.17
C LYS A 43 15.25 -4.72 25.74
N LYS A 44 15.39 -5.96 25.22
CA LYS A 44 14.53 -6.40 24.12
C LYS A 44 13.11 -6.01 24.49
N PRO A 45 12.41 -5.16 23.72
CA PRO A 45 11.02 -4.91 24.01
C PRO A 45 10.33 -6.27 23.96
N LYS A 46 9.76 -6.70 25.09
CA LYS A 46 8.84 -7.84 25.10
C LYS A 46 7.84 -7.52 24.01
N MET A 47 7.83 -8.32 22.96
CA MET A 47 6.80 -8.22 21.93
C MET A 47 5.47 -8.24 22.68
N GLY A 48 4.73 -7.13 22.58
CA GLY A 48 3.39 -7.09 23.12
C GLY A 48 2.66 -8.32 22.60
N ALA A 49 1.95 -9.02 23.47
CA ALA A 49 1.18 -10.19 23.12
C ALA A 49 0.42 -9.89 21.81
N PRO A 50 0.37 -10.81 20.85
CA PRO A 50 -0.43 -10.62 19.66
C PRO A 50 -1.83 -10.24 20.14
N MET A 51 -2.36 -9.12 19.62
CA MET A 51 -3.76 -8.80 19.91
C MET A 51 -4.55 -9.97 19.36
N ASN A 52 -5.11 -10.79 20.25
CA ASN A 52 -6.11 -11.82 19.94
C ASN A 52 -7.33 -11.09 19.37
N LYS A 53 -7.25 -10.67 18.10
CA LYS A 53 -8.44 -10.26 17.37
C LYS A 53 -9.22 -11.55 17.15
N LYS A 54 -10.21 -11.79 18.01
CA LYS A 54 -11.23 -12.82 17.72
C LYS A 54 -11.76 -12.55 16.33
N ALA A 55 -11.84 -13.59 15.51
CA ALA A 55 -12.54 -13.50 14.23
C ALA A 55 -13.93 -12.88 14.49
N ILE A 56 -14.34 -11.94 13.65
CA ILE A 56 -15.68 -11.35 13.76
C ILE A 56 -16.68 -12.45 13.49
N THR A 57 -17.59 -12.66 14.44
CA THR A 57 -18.66 -13.63 14.37
C THR A 57 -20.00 -12.93 14.17
N GLU A 58 -21.03 -13.64 13.76
CA GLU A 58 -22.32 -13.05 13.43
C GLU A 58 -22.99 -12.30 14.60
N ASP A 59 -22.75 -12.72 15.82
CA ASP A 59 -23.26 -12.06 17.04
C ASP A 59 -22.60 -10.70 17.31
N MET A 60 -21.44 -10.46 16.71
CA MET A 60 -20.73 -9.17 16.78
C MET A 60 -21.22 -8.14 15.73
N ILE A 61 -21.99 -8.57 14.73
CA ILE A 61 -22.49 -7.70 13.67
C ILE A 61 -23.57 -6.77 14.19
N THR A 62 -23.34 -5.47 14.05
CA THR A 62 -24.20 -4.45 14.69
C THR A 62 -25.42 -4.05 13.85
N ASN A 63 -25.42 -4.35 12.55
CA ASN A 63 -26.53 -4.06 11.63
C ASN A 63 -27.27 -5.31 11.12
N LYS A 64 -27.14 -6.45 11.81
CA LYS A 64 -27.85 -7.69 11.48
C LYS A 64 -29.36 -7.52 11.71
N THR A 65 -30.18 -8.11 10.83
CA THR A 65 -31.64 -8.20 10.91
C THR A 65 -32.07 -9.65 10.75
N GLU A 66 -33.34 -9.94 10.92
CA GLU A 66 -33.89 -11.29 10.71
C GLU A 66 -33.68 -11.81 9.28
N ASN A 67 -33.67 -10.89 8.29
CA ASN A 67 -33.60 -11.23 6.86
C ASN A 67 -32.33 -10.70 6.19
N GLY A 68 -31.21 -10.56 6.90
CA GLY A 68 -29.94 -10.09 6.36
C GLY A 68 -29.34 -8.91 7.12
N TYR A 69 -29.00 -7.82 6.43
CA TYR A 69 -28.31 -6.68 7.01
C TYR A 69 -28.99 -5.37 6.64
N ASN A 70 -29.17 -4.49 7.63
CA ASN A 70 -29.66 -3.14 7.39
C ASN A 70 -28.50 -2.26 6.92
N LEU A 71 -28.50 -1.88 5.64
CA LEU A 71 -27.48 -1.04 5.04
C LEU A 71 -27.74 0.48 5.21
N ASN A 72 -28.81 0.85 5.91
CA ASN A 72 -29.06 2.24 6.30
C ASN A 72 -28.33 2.54 7.61
N PHE A 73 -27.44 3.52 7.58
CA PHE A 73 -26.73 4.00 8.76
C PHE A 73 -27.69 4.79 9.67
N ASP A 74 -27.62 4.55 10.98
CA ASP A 74 -28.35 5.33 11.99
C ASP A 74 -27.34 5.84 13.04
N ALA A 75 -27.10 7.12 13.01
CA ALA A 75 -26.12 7.78 13.88
C ALA A 75 -26.49 7.74 15.39
N ASN A 76 -27.71 7.34 15.72
CA ASN A 76 -28.20 7.28 17.10
C ASN A 76 -28.22 5.87 17.68
N LYS A 77 -27.81 4.86 16.90
CA LYS A 77 -27.84 3.45 17.31
C LYS A 77 -26.49 2.77 17.16
N ASN A 78 -26.30 1.70 17.92
CA ASN A 78 -25.20 0.75 17.77
C ASN A 78 -23.81 1.41 17.81
N TYR A 79 -23.60 2.37 18.71
CA TYR A 79 -22.30 2.97 18.92
C TYR A 79 -21.82 2.86 20.37
N THR A 80 -20.52 2.97 20.56
CA THR A 80 -19.89 3.17 21.86
C THR A 80 -19.14 4.51 21.86
N ILE A 81 -19.09 5.18 23.03
CA ILE A 81 -18.27 6.39 23.18
C ILE A 81 -16.91 5.95 23.66
N LYS A 82 -15.87 6.36 22.92
CA LYS A 82 -14.46 6.10 23.23
C LYS A 82 -13.68 7.41 23.40
N THR A 83 -12.64 7.35 24.21
CA THR A 83 -11.69 8.44 24.40
C THR A 83 -10.28 7.98 24.09
N ALA A 84 -9.43 8.89 23.60
CA ALA A 84 -8.03 8.65 23.38
C ALA A 84 -7.23 9.95 23.63
N THR A 85 -5.94 9.82 23.92
CA THR A 85 -5.03 10.97 24.00
C THR A 85 -4.14 10.99 22.77
N VAL A 86 -4.16 12.10 22.04
CA VAL A 86 -3.37 12.32 20.83
C VAL A 86 -2.54 13.58 21.04
N ASN A 87 -1.21 13.44 21.09
CA ASN A 87 -0.29 14.57 21.29
C ASN A 87 -0.67 15.46 22.50
N GLY A 88 -1.01 14.84 23.63
CA GLY A 88 -1.41 15.52 24.86
C GLY A 88 -2.84 16.07 24.90
N LYS A 89 -3.61 15.92 23.81
CA LYS A 89 -5.01 16.34 23.75
C LYS A 89 -5.94 15.14 23.84
N THR A 90 -6.91 15.18 24.75
CA THR A 90 -7.97 14.17 24.83
C THR A 90 -9.00 14.42 23.74
N ILE A 91 -9.33 13.37 22.99
CA ILE A 91 -10.40 13.34 22.00
C ILE A 91 -11.46 12.34 22.43
N THR A 92 -12.73 12.64 22.13
CA THR A 92 -13.87 11.76 22.35
C THR A 92 -14.57 11.53 21.02
N TYR A 93 -14.94 10.28 20.74
CA TYR A 93 -15.58 9.91 19.48
C TYR A 93 -16.59 8.77 19.65
N ARG A 94 -17.59 8.73 18.78
CA ARG A 94 -18.47 7.57 18.62
C ARG A 94 -17.81 6.55 17.73
N ALA A 95 -17.81 5.30 18.17
CA ALA A 95 -17.32 4.14 17.44
C ALA A 95 -18.50 3.28 17.00
N TYR A 96 -18.73 3.20 15.70
CA TYR A 96 -19.70 2.31 15.05
C TYR A 96 -18.90 1.17 14.43
N GLU A 97 -18.91 0.02 15.05
CA GLU A 97 -18.02 -1.08 14.67
C GLU A 97 -18.80 -2.28 14.14
N ASN A 98 -18.14 -3.11 13.32
CA ASN A 98 -18.66 -4.36 12.75
C ASN A 98 -19.95 -4.18 11.92
N ILE A 99 -20.00 -3.14 11.09
CA ILE A 99 -21.12 -2.89 10.18
C ILE A 99 -20.85 -3.64 8.87
N VAL A 100 -21.68 -4.59 8.51
CA VAL A 100 -21.65 -5.21 7.17
C VAL A 100 -22.11 -4.18 6.13
N TYR A 101 -21.30 -3.93 5.11
CA TYR A 101 -21.54 -2.87 4.14
C TYR A 101 -22.13 -3.36 2.80
N VAL A 102 -22.42 -4.65 2.65
CA VAL A 102 -23.03 -5.27 1.46
C VAL A 102 -24.22 -6.14 1.85
N ALA A 103 -25.18 -6.35 0.96
CA ALA A 103 -26.37 -7.14 1.25
C ALA A 103 -26.10 -8.65 1.24
N LYS A 104 -25.08 -9.11 0.53
CA LYS A 104 -24.74 -10.52 0.35
C LYS A 104 -23.24 -10.73 0.62
N PRO A 105 -22.79 -10.63 1.88
CA PRO A 105 -21.37 -10.81 2.18
C PRO A 105 -20.97 -12.27 1.89
N VAL A 106 -19.79 -12.42 1.28
CA VAL A 106 -19.14 -13.72 1.07
C VAL A 106 -18.46 -14.16 2.37
N ASP A 107 -17.86 -13.18 3.07
CA ASP A 107 -17.21 -13.37 4.36
C ASP A 107 -17.42 -12.15 5.27
N ILE A 108 -18.21 -12.31 6.33
CA ILE A 108 -18.53 -11.21 7.26
C ILE A 108 -17.34 -10.76 8.09
N ALA A 109 -16.33 -11.60 8.28
CA ALA A 109 -15.14 -11.22 9.06
C ALA A 109 -14.35 -10.11 8.37
N TYR A 110 -14.46 -9.98 7.05
CA TYR A 110 -13.73 -9.02 6.26
C TYR A 110 -14.61 -8.02 5.50
N GLN A 111 -15.88 -8.33 5.25
CA GLN A 111 -16.79 -7.40 4.57
C GLN A 111 -17.58 -6.54 5.58
N THR A 112 -16.87 -6.01 6.57
CA THR A 112 -17.35 -5.06 7.57
C THR A 112 -16.60 -3.75 7.48
N ILE A 113 -17.22 -2.67 7.95
CA ILE A 113 -16.62 -1.35 8.07
C ILE A 113 -16.78 -0.84 9.50
N ASN A 114 -15.73 -0.18 10.01
CA ASN A 114 -15.78 0.57 11.26
C ASN A 114 -15.77 2.07 10.94
N ILE A 115 -16.68 2.82 11.58
CA ILE A 115 -16.82 4.26 11.39
C ILE A 115 -16.64 4.96 12.72
N TYR A 116 -15.77 5.97 12.75
CA TYR A 116 -15.45 6.74 13.94
C TYR A 116 -15.69 8.22 13.68
N ILE A 117 -16.51 8.85 14.54
CA ILE A 117 -16.99 10.21 14.34
C ILE A 117 -16.73 11.02 15.61
N PRO A 118 -16.05 12.18 15.54
CA PRO A 118 -15.86 13.04 16.72
C PRO A 118 -17.19 13.36 17.43
N GLU A 119 -17.25 13.14 18.73
CA GLU A 119 -18.46 13.33 19.56
C GLU A 119 -18.97 14.78 19.50
N GLU A 120 -18.07 15.75 19.29
CA GLU A 120 -18.40 17.16 19.19
C GLU A 120 -19.38 17.48 18.03
N TYR A 121 -19.39 16.66 16.97
CA TYR A 121 -20.29 16.84 15.83
C TYR A 121 -21.76 16.59 16.18
N PHE A 122 -22.02 15.73 17.16
CA PHE A 122 -23.39 15.46 17.67
C PHE A 122 -23.86 16.56 18.65
N LYS A 123 -22.97 17.46 19.05
CA LYS A 123 -23.25 18.64 19.88
C LYS A 123 -23.23 19.92 19.07
N ASN A 124 -23.28 19.84 17.75
CA ASN A 124 -23.16 20.96 16.81
C ASN A 124 -21.89 21.81 17.00
N LYS A 125 -20.81 21.21 17.45
CA LYS A 125 -19.50 21.84 17.63
C LYS A 125 -18.52 21.45 16.53
N SER A 126 -17.43 22.19 16.43
CA SER A 126 -16.33 21.94 15.49
C SER A 126 -15.15 21.28 16.19
N VAL A 127 -14.36 20.52 15.43
CA VAL A 127 -13.05 20.02 15.83
C VAL A 127 -12.03 20.56 14.83
N GLY A 128 -11.10 21.40 15.29
CA GLY A 128 -10.17 22.10 14.40
C GLY A 128 -10.92 22.96 13.36
N LYS A 129 -10.66 22.67 12.09
CA LYS A 129 -11.25 23.40 10.93
C LYS A 129 -12.60 22.84 10.49
N TYR A 130 -13.04 21.73 11.05
CA TYR A 130 -14.15 20.94 10.52
C TYR A 130 -15.32 20.85 11.48
N ASN A 131 -16.49 20.63 10.92
CA ASN A 131 -17.72 20.34 11.63
C ASN A 131 -18.46 19.17 10.95
N ALA A 132 -19.61 18.78 11.46
CA ALA A 132 -20.40 17.67 10.94
C ALA A 132 -20.68 17.74 9.42
N LYS A 133 -20.77 18.95 8.85
CA LYS A 133 -21.09 19.17 7.43
C LYS A 133 -19.86 19.35 6.53
N THR A 134 -18.68 19.52 7.10
CA THR A 134 -17.47 19.88 6.34
C THR A 134 -16.33 18.88 6.49
N ALA A 135 -16.42 17.97 7.46
CA ALA A 135 -15.36 17.00 7.76
C ALA A 135 -15.13 16.04 6.57
N PRO A 136 -13.90 15.92 6.08
CA PRO A 136 -13.57 14.87 5.13
C PRO A 136 -13.60 13.50 5.79
N ILE A 137 -13.70 12.45 4.98
CA ILE A 137 -13.64 11.06 5.43
C ILE A 137 -12.25 10.50 5.12
N PHE A 138 -11.48 10.21 6.14
CA PHE A 138 -10.23 9.45 6.04
C PHE A 138 -10.56 7.96 5.93
N PHE A 139 -10.11 7.33 4.85
CA PHE A 139 -10.49 5.97 4.48
C PHE A 139 -9.24 5.08 4.41
N PRO A 140 -8.67 4.71 5.58
CA PRO A 140 -7.51 3.83 5.63
C PRO A 140 -7.94 2.38 5.42
N ASN A 141 -7.17 1.62 4.64
CA ASN A 141 -7.32 0.18 4.54
C ASN A 141 -6.18 -0.55 5.23
N THR A 142 -6.45 -1.77 5.70
CA THR A 142 -5.50 -2.62 6.42
C THR A 142 -4.91 -3.73 5.54
N VAL A 143 -5.08 -3.63 4.22
CA VAL A 143 -4.59 -4.61 3.26
C VAL A 143 -3.05 -4.57 3.22
N GLY A 144 -2.43 -5.73 3.40
CA GLY A 144 -0.98 -5.93 3.27
C GLY A 144 -0.72 -7.22 2.49
N GLY A 145 0.17 -7.21 1.47
CA GLY A 145 0.48 -8.38 0.65
C GLY A 145 -0.74 -9.02 -0.02
N TYR A 146 -1.79 -8.25 -0.27
CA TYR A 146 -3.10 -8.74 -0.74
C TYR A 146 -3.76 -9.78 0.18
N MET A 147 -3.32 -9.86 1.44
CA MET A 147 -3.96 -10.68 2.46
C MET A 147 -5.30 -10.08 2.88
N PRO A 148 -6.21 -10.90 3.48
CA PRO A 148 -7.43 -10.36 4.06
C PRO A 148 -7.14 -9.29 5.10
N GLY A 149 -7.76 -8.13 4.97
CA GLY A 149 -7.65 -7.03 5.92
C GLY A 149 -8.93 -6.88 6.72
N ALA A 150 -8.88 -7.01 8.05
CA ALA A 150 -10.02 -6.70 8.89
C ALA A 150 -10.27 -5.19 8.98
N ALA A 151 -11.50 -4.76 9.28
CA ALA A 151 -11.83 -3.37 9.54
C ALA A 151 -10.91 -2.79 10.64
N GLY A 152 -10.30 -1.64 10.36
CA GLY A 152 -9.33 -1.02 11.26
C GLY A 152 -9.98 -0.43 12.52
N VAL A 153 -9.22 -0.39 13.61
CA VAL A 153 -9.61 0.23 14.88
C VAL A 153 -8.54 1.25 15.25
N PRO A 154 -8.92 2.51 15.54
CA PRO A 154 -7.97 3.52 15.98
C PRO A 154 -7.22 3.10 17.25
N GLY A 155 -5.92 3.33 17.29
CA GLY A 155 -5.10 2.93 18.42
C GLY A 155 -3.69 3.49 18.35
N ASN A 156 -2.83 3.01 19.22
CA ASN A 156 -1.40 3.31 19.16
C ASN A 156 -0.70 2.26 18.31
N GLY A 157 0.25 2.73 17.51
CA GLY A 157 1.19 1.88 16.81
C GLY A 157 2.11 1.11 17.77
N ARG A 158 2.93 0.22 17.25
CA ARG A 158 3.90 -0.55 18.06
C ARG A 158 4.95 0.33 18.75
N ASP A 159 5.21 1.51 18.21
CA ASP A 159 6.07 2.54 18.80
C ASP A 159 5.39 3.33 19.94
N GLY A 160 4.15 2.96 20.30
CA GLY A 160 3.35 3.63 21.32
C GLY A 160 2.75 4.97 20.90
N LYS A 161 2.98 5.42 19.67
CA LYS A 161 2.41 6.68 19.15
C LYS A 161 1.04 6.46 18.55
N PRO A 162 0.17 7.50 18.55
CA PRO A 162 -1.11 7.43 17.87
C PRO A 162 -0.97 7.06 16.40
N ASP A 163 -1.81 6.11 15.92
CA ASP A 163 -1.89 5.75 14.52
C ASP A 163 -2.53 6.85 13.66
N ALA A 164 -2.54 6.65 12.34
CA ALA A 164 -3.12 7.60 11.40
C ALA A 164 -4.61 7.86 11.69
N SER A 165 -5.35 6.88 12.16
CA SER A 165 -6.78 7.00 12.48
C SER A 165 -7.03 7.88 13.69
N LEU A 166 -6.25 7.72 14.76
CA LEU A 166 -6.32 8.61 15.94
C LEU A 166 -5.92 10.04 15.58
N VAL A 167 -4.86 10.22 14.79
CA VAL A 167 -4.42 11.55 14.34
C VAL A 167 -5.49 12.19 13.45
N ALA A 168 -6.13 11.43 12.54
CA ALA A 168 -7.23 11.91 11.72
C ALA A 168 -8.40 12.42 12.58
N LEU A 169 -8.84 11.63 13.57
CA LEU A 169 -9.90 12.02 14.52
C LEU A 169 -9.53 13.30 15.29
N SER A 170 -8.28 13.43 15.73
CA SER A 170 -7.82 14.61 16.46
C SER A 170 -7.81 15.88 15.61
N ASN A 171 -7.69 15.74 14.30
CA ASN A 171 -7.80 16.80 13.31
C ASN A 171 -9.24 17.09 12.87
N GLY A 172 -10.22 16.33 13.37
CA GLY A 172 -11.64 16.50 13.07
C GLY A 172 -12.11 15.74 11.82
N TYR A 173 -11.37 14.78 11.30
CA TYR A 173 -11.88 13.93 10.23
C TYR A 173 -12.82 12.87 10.78
N VAL A 174 -13.76 12.45 9.96
CA VAL A 174 -14.44 11.16 10.15
C VAL A 174 -13.49 10.08 9.64
N VAL A 175 -13.36 8.99 10.38
CA VAL A 175 -12.57 7.83 9.96
C VAL A 175 -13.51 6.70 9.59
N ALA A 176 -13.36 6.16 8.39
CA ALA A 176 -14.10 4.99 7.93
C ALA A 176 -13.10 3.95 7.43
N SER A 177 -12.87 2.89 8.20
CA SER A 177 -11.89 1.86 7.88
C SER A 177 -12.59 0.55 7.54
N PRO A 178 -12.67 0.19 6.25
CA PRO A 178 -13.26 -1.07 5.82
C PRO A 178 -12.27 -2.22 5.97
N GLY A 179 -12.81 -3.41 6.21
CA GLY A 179 -12.16 -4.66 5.89
C GLY A 179 -12.36 -5.02 4.41
N ALA A 180 -11.55 -5.93 3.92
CA ALA A 180 -11.66 -6.48 2.58
C ALA A 180 -11.16 -7.93 2.55
N ARG A 181 -11.78 -8.76 1.70
CA ARG A 181 -11.28 -10.11 1.40
C ARG A 181 -9.90 -10.04 0.78
N GLY A 182 -9.16 -11.13 0.88
CA GLY A 182 -7.82 -11.24 0.30
C GLY A 182 -7.48 -12.65 -0.14
N ARG A 183 -6.38 -12.76 -0.82
CA ARG A 183 -5.91 -13.90 -1.62
C ARG A 183 -5.89 -15.28 -0.95
N THR A 184 -5.83 -15.34 0.37
CA THR A 184 -5.69 -16.59 1.13
C THR A 184 -7.01 -17.13 1.67
N LEU A 185 -8.12 -16.43 1.46
CA LEU A 185 -9.40 -16.88 1.95
C LEU A 185 -9.93 -18.07 1.15
N GLU A 186 -10.32 -19.09 1.88
CA GLU A 186 -10.93 -20.30 1.34
C GLU A 186 -12.18 -20.63 2.15
N LYS A 187 -13.24 -21.03 1.49
CA LYS A 187 -14.48 -21.49 2.07
C LYS A 187 -15.08 -22.60 1.21
N ASP A 188 -15.46 -23.72 1.83
CA ASP A 188 -16.09 -24.86 1.15
C ASP A 188 -15.29 -25.38 -0.07
N GLY A 189 -13.95 -25.37 0.05
CA GLY A 189 -13.04 -25.82 -1.02
C GLY A 189 -12.88 -24.86 -2.18
N LYS A 190 -13.35 -23.60 -2.05
CA LYS A 190 -13.23 -22.54 -3.05
C LYS A 190 -12.46 -21.35 -2.51
N TYR A 191 -11.63 -20.74 -3.35
CA TYR A 191 -10.93 -19.50 -2.99
C TYR A 191 -11.87 -18.32 -3.22
N ILE A 192 -12.17 -17.59 -2.15
CA ILE A 192 -13.21 -16.53 -2.14
C ILE A 192 -12.65 -15.11 -2.12
N GLY A 193 -11.34 -14.96 -2.10
CA GLY A 193 -10.67 -13.66 -1.95
C GLY A 193 -9.64 -13.35 -3.03
N LYS A 194 -9.59 -14.11 -4.14
CA LYS A 194 -8.71 -13.86 -5.29
C LYS A 194 -9.08 -12.55 -6.00
N ALA A 195 -8.15 -12.00 -6.77
CA ALA A 195 -8.42 -10.81 -7.59
C ALA A 195 -9.71 -10.98 -8.42
N PRO A 196 -10.60 -10.00 -8.48
CA PRO A 196 -10.48 -8.63 -7.98
C PRO A 196 -11.18 -8.39 -6.63
N ALA A 197 -11.36 -9.41 -5.78
CA ALA A 197 -12.20 -9.33 -4.57
C ALA A 197 -11.82 -8.15 -3.65
N VAL A 198 -10.53 -7.91 -3.42
CA VAL A 198 -10.04 -6.86 -2.53
C VAL A 198 -10.50 -5.47 -2.95
N ILE A 199 -10.40 -5.13 -4.23
CA ILE A 199 -10.81 -3.81 -4.73
C ILE A 199 -12.33 -3.70 -4.83
N VAL A 200 -13.04 -4.78 -5.15
CA VAL A 200 -14.50 -4.83 -5.17
C VAL A 200 -15.07 -4.54 -3.79
N ASP A 201 -14.51 -5.11 -2.74
CA ASP A 201 -14.93 -4.88 -1.36
C ASP A 201 -14.72 -3.42 -0.95
N LEU A 202 -13.55 -2.83 -1.24
CA LEU A 202 -13.30 -1.42 -0.93
C LEU A 202 -14.22 -0.47 -1.71
N LYS A 203 -14.53 -0.76 -2.99
CA LYS A 203 -15.51 0.00 -3.78
C LYS A 203 -16.91 -0.11 -3.18
N ALA A 204 -17.31 -1.29 -2.71
CA ALA A 204 -18.58 -1.50 -2.03
C ALA A 204 -18.68 -0.69 -0.73
N ALA A 205 -17.59 -0.62 0.05
CA ALA A 205 -17.52 0.21 1.24
C ALA A 205 -17.63 1.72 0.92
N VAL A 206 -17.01 2.20 -0.17
CA VAL A 206 -17.20 3.58 -0.65
C VAL A 206 -18.67 3.82 -1.02
N ARG A 207 -19.34 2.87 -1.73
CA ARG A 207 -20.76 2.98 -2.05
C ARG A 207 -21.63 3.04 -0.80
N TYR A 208 -21.28 2.29 0.24
CA TYR A 208 -21.99 2.35 1.53
C TYR A 208 -21.91 3.75 2.15
N LEU A 209 -20.74 4.38 2.18
CA LEU A 209 -20.56 5.73 2.69
C LEU A 209 -21.32 6.76 1.85
N ARG A 210 -21.25 6.68 0.52
CA ARG A 210 -21.95 7.56 -0.41
C ARG A 210 -23.48 7.48 -0.26
N TYR A 211 -24.01 6.28 -0.11
CA TYR A 211 -25.45 6.05 0.09
C TYR A 211 -25.96 6.64 1.41
N ASN A 212 -25.12 6.65 2.42
CA ASN A 212 -25.45 7.09 3.77
C ASN A 212 -24.96 8.52 4.10
N ASP A 213 -24.47 9.28 3.11
CA ASP A 213 -23.86 10.59 3.30
C ASP A 213 -24.74 11.59 4.09
N ASN A 214 -26.04 11.57 3.84
CA ASN A 214 -27.01 12.43 4.54
C ASN A 214 -27.48 11.92 5.91
N LYS A 215 -26.98 10.74 6.34
CA LYS A 215 -27.37 10.07 7.59
C LYS A 215 -26.27 10.09 8.64
N MET A 216 -25.10 10.60 8.29
CA MET A 216 -23.93 10.63 9.17
C MET A 216 -23.20 11.97 9.06
N PRO A 217 -22.52 12.43 10.13
CA PRO A 217 -21.55 13.52 10.01
C PRO A 217 -20.41 13.15 9.06
N GLY A 218 -19.87 14.16 8.39
CA GLY A 218 -18.82 14.01 7.38
C GLY A 218 -19.36 14.18 5.97
N ARG A 219 -18.45 14.20 5.01
CA ARG A 219 -18.76 14.40 3.58
C ARG A 219 -18.23 13.23 2.77
N ALA A 220 -19.11 12.35 2.30
CA ALA A 220 -18.71 11.22 1.48
C ALA A 220 -18.30 11.64 0.04
N ASP A 221 -18.48 12.88 -0.36
CA ASP A 221 -17.85 13.43 -1.56
C ASP A 221 -16.38 13.86 -1.33
N ARG A 222 -15.88 13.73 -0.10
CA ARG A 222 -14.50 14.04 0.34
C ARG A 222 -13.84 12.81 1.00
N ILE A 223 -13.94 11.65 0.36
CA ILE A 223 -13.25 10.43 0.81
C ILE A 223 -11.80 10.48 0.34
N ILE A 224 -10.87 10.30 1.28
CA ILE A 224 -9.43 10.22 1.02
C ILE A 224 -8.97 8.80 1.37
N SER A 225 -8.57 8.03 0.36
CA SER A 225 -7.99 6.69 0.61
C SER A 225 -6.58 6.80 1.16
N ASN A 226 -6.21 5.85 2.03
CA ASN A 226 -4.85 5.72 2.54
C ASN A 226 -4.48 4.24 2.68
N GLY A 227 -3.24 3.89 2.32
CA GLY A 227 -2.75 2.54 2.45
C GLY A 227 -1.29 2.39 2.07
N THR A 228 -0.70 1.27 2.48
CA THR A 228 0.73 0.96 2.32
C THR A 228 0.90 -0.33 1.54
N SER A 229 1.91 -0.41 0.66
CA SER A 229 2.24 -1.63 -0.08
C SER A 229 1.09 -2.10 -1.00
N ALA A 230 0.59 -3.32 -0.87
CA ALA A 230 -0.66 -3.75 -1.51
C ALA A 230 -1.84 -2.85 -1.13
N GLY A 231 -1.91 -2.37 0.13
CA GLY A 231 -2.88 -1.37 0.56
C GLY A 231 -2.73 -0.03 -0.15
N GLY A 232 -1.49 0.38 -0.44
CA GLY A 232 -1.20 1.53 -1.29
C GLY A 232 -1.64 1.30 -2.74
N ALA A 233 -1.45 0.10 -3.26
CA ALA A 233 -1.90 -0.28 -4.59
C ALA A 233 -3.43 -0.21 -4.73
N VAL A 234 -4.18 -0.78 -3.78
CA VAL A 234 -5.65 -0.71 -3.82
C VAL A 234 -6.18 0.68 -3.54
N SER A 235 -5.46 1.53 -2.77
CA SER A 235 -5.77 2.95 -2.63
C SER A 235 -5.64 3.69 -3.97
N ALA A 236 -4.56 3.42 -4.72
CA ALA A 236 -4.37 3.96 -6.06
C ALA A 236 -5.43 3.42 -7.04
N LEU A 237 -5.80 2.15 -6.91
CA LEU A 237 -6.85 1.54 -7.72
C LEU A 237 -8.22 2.19 -7.47
N LEU A 238 -8.60 2.44 -6.21
CA LEU A 238 -9.82 3.19 -5.87
C LEU A 238 -9.86 4.54 -6.59
N GLY A 239 -8.76 5.29 -6.55
CA GLY A 239 -8.67 6.57 -7.24
C GLY A 239 -8.75 6.46 -8.76
N ALA A 240 -8.13 5.44 -9.34
CA ALA A 240 -8.09 5.24 -10.79
C ALA A 240 -9.43 4.76 -11.36
N THR A 241 -10.15 3.90 -10.65
CA THR A 241 -11.26 3.09 -11.17
C THR A 241 -12.65 3.57 -10.76
N GLY A 242 -12.77 4.78 -10.18
CA GLY A 242 -14.06 5.31 -9.73
C GLY A 242 -15.16 5.19 -10.80
N ASN A 243 -16.25 4.53 -10.44
CA ASN A 243 -17.42 4.26 -11.29
C ASN A 243 -17.13 3.45 -12.57
N SER A 244 -16.03 2.71 -12.62
CA SER A 244 -15.72 1.84 -13.77
C SER A 244 -16.69 0.67 -13.86
N LYS A 245 -17.23 0.45 -15.07
CA LYS A 245 -18.18 -0.63 -15.37
C LYS A 245 -17.56 -2.02 -15.25
N ASP A 246 -16.24 -2.14 -15.33
CA ASP A 246 -15.54 -3.43 -15.25
C ASP A 246 -15.83 -4.15 -13.93
N TYR A 247 -16.11 -3.41 -12.86
CA TYR A 247 -16.37 -3.94 -11.51
C TYR A 247 -17.86 -4.17 -11.20
N GLU A 248 -18.79 -3.68 -12.02
CA GLU A 248 -20.23 -3.77 -11.76
C GLU A 248 -20.75 -5.20 -11.57
N PRO A 249 -20.33 -6.20 -12.36
CA PRO A 249 -20.77 -7.57 -12.15
C PRO A 249 -20.45 -8.09 -10.74
N TYR A 250 -19.23 -7.86 -10.27
CA TYR A 250 -18.76 -8.30 -8.95
C TYR A 250 -19.44 -7.52 -7.80
N LEU A 251 -19.64 -6.22 -7.98
CA LEU A 251 -20.34 -5.38 -7.00
C LEU A 251 -21.81 -5.81 -6.86
N LYS A 252 -22.46 -6.16 -7.98
CA LYS A 252 -23.84 -6.67 -7.98
C LYS A 252 -23.94 -8.03 -7.28
N GLU A 253 -22.95 -8.90 -7.49
CA GLU A 253 -22.90 -10.24 -6.91
C GLU A 253 -22.92 -10.19 -5.37
N ILE A 254 -22.12 -9.35 -4.77
CA ILE A 254 -22.05 -9.15 -3.30
C ILE A 254 -23.18 -8.25 -2.78
N GLY A 255 -24.07 -7.75 -3.62
CA GLY A 255 -25.16 -6.86 -3.21
C GLY A 255 -24.69 -5.50 -2.72
N ALA A 256 -23.67 -4.93 -3.35
CA ALA A 256 -23.25 -3.57 -3.07
C ALA A 256 -24.35 -2.55 -3.38
N LEU A 257 -24.44 -1.49 -2.57
CA LEU A 257 -25.44 -0.43 -2.74
C LEU A 257 -25.30 0.28 -4.09
N LYS A 258 -26.41 0.73 -4.65
CA LYS A 258 -26.44 1.54 -5.88
C LYS A 258 -26.06 2.98 -5.55
N ALA A 259 -24.76 3.24 -5.58
CA ALA A 259 -24.18 4.56 -5.37
C ALA A 259 -22.89 4.69 -6.20
N ARG A 260 -22.34 5.89 -6.27
CA ARG A 260 -21.02 6.14 -6.87
C ARG A 260 -19.93 5.55 -5.97
N ASP A 261 -18.80 5.14 -6.57
CA ASP A 261 -17.62 4.67 -5.85
C ASP A 261 -16.33 5.44 -6.16
N ASP A 262 -16.46 6.63 -6.77
CA ASP A 262 -15.34 7.54 -6.92
C ASP A 262 -15.00 8.22 -5.59
N ILE A 263 -13.71 8.45 -5.38
CA ILE A 263 -13.17 9.12 -4.19
C ILE A 263 -12.61 10.51 -4.55
N TYR A 264 -12.27 11.28 -3.53
CA TYR A 264 -11.79 12.65 -3.71
C TYR A 264 -10.29 12.75 -3.94
N ALA A 265 -9.50 12.02 -3.12
CA ALA A 265 -8.06 12.05 -3.16
C ALA A 265 -7.47 10.69 -2.77
N VAL A 266 -6.23 10.45 -3.21
CA VAL A 266 -5.48 9.23 -2.94
C VAL A 266 -4.23 9.57 -2.12
N SER A 267 -4.00 8.82 -1.03
CA SER A 267 -2.70 8.69 -0.38
C SER A 267 -2.24 7.24 -0.50
N ALA A 268 -1.08 7.02 -1.10
CA ALA A 268 -0.50 5.71 -1.34
C ALA A 268 0.98 5.69 -0.94
N TYR A 269 1.29 4.88 0.06
CA TYR A 269 2.66 4.63 0.48
C TYR A 269 3.17 3.37 -0.21
N CYS A 270 4.37 3.46 -0.81
CA CYS A 270 5.06 2.39 -1.54
C CYS A 270 4.09 1.47 -2.30
N PRO A 271 3.22 2.03 -3.18
CA PRO A 271 2.18 1.24 -3.83
C PRO A 271 2.79 0.21 -4.78
N ILE A 272 2.45 -1.06 -4.56
CA ILE A 272 2.85 -2.18 -5.43
C ILE A 272 1.79 -2.33 -6.53
N THR A 273 1.89 -1.48 -7.54
CA THR A 273 0.99 -1.43 -8.70
C THR A 273 1.68 -1.95 -9.96
N ASN A 274 0.95 -1.99 -11.07
CA ASN A 274 1.52 -2.31 -12.38
C ASN A 274 2.30 -3.62 -12.38
N LEU A 275 1.66 -4.65 -11.81
CA LEU A 275 2.30 -5.94 -11.49
C LEU A 275 2.84 -6.65 -12.74
N GLU A 276 2.17 -6.48 -13.90
CA GLU A 276 2.60 -7.05 -15.19
C GLU A 276 4.01 -6.58 -15.60
N ASN A 277 4.44 -5.41 -15.12
CA ASN A 277 5.75 -4.83 -15.42
C ASN A 277 6.66 -4.73 -14.19
N ALA A 278 6.19 -5.22 -13.02
CA ALA A 278 6.93 -5.07 -11.78
C ALA A 278 8.22 -5.91 -11.76
N ASN A 279 8.20 -7.12 -12.33
CA ASN A 279 9.40 -7.94 -12.49
C ASN A 279 10.46 -7.26 -13.34
N THR A 280 10.07 -6.72 -14.50
CA THR A 280 11.00 -6.05 -15.42
C THR A 280 11.58 -4.78 -14.83
N ALA A 281 10.77 -4.00 -14.12
CA ALA A 281 11.21 -2.81 -13.39
C ALA A 281 12.17 -3.16 -12.24
N TYR A 282 11.91 -4.26 -11.54
CA TYR A 282 12.76 -4.74 -10.46
C TYR A 282 14.15 -5.13 -10.99
N GLU A 283 14.20 -5.90 -12.08
CA GLU A 283 15.44 -6.32 -12.68
C GLU A 283 16.17 -5.18 -13.40
N TRP A 284 15.46 -4.20 -13.95
CA TRP A 284 16.08 -2.98 -14.45
C TRP A 284 16.86 -2.23 -13.35
N MET A 285 16.33 -2.19 -12.14
CA MET A 285 16.94 -1.50 -11.01
C MET A 285 18.05 -2.34 -10.35
N PHE A 286 17.80 -3.63 -10.09
CA PHE A 286 18.65 -4.46 -9.23
C PHE A 286 19.49 -5.50 -9.99
N ASN A 287 19.48 -5.53 -11.32
CA ASN A 287 20.19 -6.55 -12.11
C ASN A 287 21.69 -6.68 -11.76
N ASP A 288 22.36 -5.58 -11.48
CA ASP A 288 23.80 -5.58 -11.17
C ASP A 288 24.11 -6.09 -9.75
N VAL A 289 23.12 -6.21 -8.88
CA VAL A 289 23.23 -6.74 -7.51
C VAL A 289 22.90 -8.22 -7.53
N LYS A 290 23.92 -9.08 -7.37
CA LYS A 290 23.76 -10.55 -7.47
C LYS A 290 23.52 -11.24 -6.13
N THR A 291 23.76 -10.56 -5.01
CA THR A 291 23.45 -11.06 -3.67
C THR A 291 22.09 -10.53 -3.22
N TYR A 292 21.38 -11.33 -2.45
CA TYR A 292 20.07 -10.94 -1.91
C TYR A 292 19.94 -11.24 -0.42
N LYS A 293 19.08 -10.46 0.26
CA LYS A 293 18.65 -10.72 1.63
C LYS A 293 17.13 -10.78 1.67
N LYS A 294 16.61 -12.01 1.62
CA LYS A 294 15.17 -12.28 1.63
C LYS A 294 14.67 -12.32 3.07
N ILE A 295 13.49 -11.77 3.29
CA ILE A 295 12.77 -11.87 4.55
C ILE A 295 11.60 -12.82 4.33
N GLU A 296 11.60 -13.95 5.03
CA GLU A 296 10.48 -14.88 5.08
C GLU A 296 9.73 -14.66 6.39
N ILE A 297 8.42 -14.44 6.28
CA ILE A 297 7.56 -14.27 7.45
C ILE A 297 6.62 -15.43 7.53
N SER A 298 6.68 -16.19 8.63
CA SER A 298 5.72 -17.23 8.94
C SER A 298 4.84 -16.82 10.11
N MET A 299 3.59 -17.26 10.09
CA MET A 299 2.66 -17.15 11.21
C MET A 299 2.35 -18.56 11.71
N LEU A 300 2.85 -18.90 12.90
CA LEU A 300 2.51 -20.11 13.63
C LEU A 300 1.77 -19.68 14.90
N ASP A 301 0.54 -20.14 15.06
CA ASP A 301 -0.29 -19.91 16.26
C ASP A 301 -0.29 -18.43 16.73
N TYR A 302 -0.50 -17.48 15.78
CA TYR A 302 -0.48 -16.03 16.00
C TYR A 302 0.90 -15.42 16.34
N ASN A 303 1.96 -16.20 16.32
CA ASN A 303 3.33 -15.70 16.44
C ASN A 303 3.90 -15.41 15.04
N VAL A 304 4.41 -14.19 14.87
CA VAL A 304 5.09 -13.79 13.64
C VAL A 304 6.57 -14.10 13.79
N GLU A 305 7.05 -15.10 13.05
CA GLU A 305 8.47 -15.40 12.92
C GLU A 305 9.03 -14.78 11.65
N ARG A 306 10.19 -14.14 11.75
CA ARG A 306 10.93 -13.59 10.61
C ARG A 306 12.20 -14.39 10.44
N LYS A 307 12.34 -15.01 9.28
CA LYS A 307 13.56 -15.70 8.87
C LYS A 307 14.24 -14.87 7.78
N TYR A 308 15.47 -14.53 8.01
CA TYR A 308 16.31 -13.87 7.02
C TYR A 308 17.12 -14.95 6.30
N THR A 309 17.08 -14.94 4.96
CA THR A 309 17.85 -15.83 4.10
C THR A 309 18.70 -14.99 3.19
N GLU A 310 20.01 -15.13 3.27
CA GLU A 310 20.95 -14.49 2.37
C GLU A 310 21.44 -15.48 1.33
N GLY A 311 21.68 -15.00 0.11
CA GLY A 311 22.16 -15.85 -0.96
C GLY A 311 22.71 -15.05 -2.13
N THR A 312 23.23 -15.81 -3.09
CA THR A 312 23.69 -15.28 -4.39
C THR A 312 22.82 -15.90 -5.47
N LEU A 313 22.48 -15.10 -6.48
CA LEU A 313 21.70 -15.56 -7.63
C LEU A 313 22.44 -16.71 -8.34
N THR A 314 21.70 -17.74 -8.68
CA THR A 314 22.18 -18.84 -9.54
C THR A 314 22.31 -18.35 -10.99
N ASP A 315 23.03 -19.10 -11.82
CA ASP A 315 23.21 -18.77 -13.24
C ASP A 315 21.87 -18.63 -13.97
N ASN A 316 20.90 -19.49 -13.69
CA ASN A 316 19.55 -19.42 -14.26
C ASN A 316 18.80 -18.16 -13.82
N GLU A 317 18.95 -17.74 -12.55
CA GLU A 317 18.36 -16.49 -12.06
C GLU A 317 19.07 -15.27 -12.69
N ILE A 318 20.38 -15.33 -12.90
CA ILE A 318 21.12 -14.27 -13.60
C ILE A 318 20.65 -14.13 -15.05
N LEU A 319 20.46 -15.24 -15.77
CA LEU A 319 19.91 -15.22 -17.14
C LEU A 319 18.51 -14.59 -17.15
N ARG A 320 17.63 -15.03 -16.26
CA ARG A 320 16.27 -14.47 -16.12
C ARG A 320 16.29 -12.99 -15.78
N SER A 321 17.18 -12.57 -14.86
CA SER A 321 17.35 -11.17 -14.51
C SER A 321 17.75 -10.33 -15.74
N ASN A 322 18.68 -10.84 -16.56
CA ASN A 322 19.12 -10.17 -17.78
C ASN A 322 18.00 -10.01 -18.81
N ASP A 323 17.17 -11.04 -18.98
CA ASP A 323 16.05 -11.00 -19.92
C ASP A 323 14.99 -10.01 -19.48
N LEU A 324 14.59 -10.07 -18.21
CA LEU A 324 13.60 -9.15 -17.64
C LEU A 324 14.07 -7.69 -17.70
N LYS A 325 15.36 -7.42 -17.41
CA LYS A 325 15.95 -6.09 -17.54
C LYS A 325 15.79 -5.53 -18.94
N LYS A 326 16.04 -6.36 -19.98
CA LYS A 326 15.96 -5.95 -21.40
C LYS A 326 14.54 -5.60 -21.86
N MET A 327 13.51 -6.12 -21.19
CA MET A 327 12.10 -5.86 -21.54
C MET A 327 11.61 -4.49 -21.02
N PHE A 328 12.21 -3.96 -19.95
CA PHE A 328 11.71 -2.76 -19.29
C PHE A 328 11.81 -1.47 -20.16
N PRO A 329 12.88 -1.21 -20.95
CA PRO A 329 12.97 -0.04 -21.80
C PRO A 329 11.82 0.11 -22.79
N ASP A 330 11.40 -0.97 -23.44
CA ASP A 330 10.30 -0.95 -24.42
C ASP A 330 8.99 -0.56 -23.74
N TYR A 331 8.75 -1.10 -22.53
CA TYR A 331 7.58 -0.72 -21.75
C TYR A 331 7.59 0.77 -21.40
N VAL A 332 8.69 1.30 -20.83
CA VAL A 332 8.80 2.73 -20.48
C VAL A 332 8.58 3.62 -21.71
N ASN A 333 9.24 3.29 -22.83
CA ASN A 333 9.15 4.06 -24.06
C ASN A 333 7.72 4.06 -24.65
N SER A 334 6.99 2.96 -24.51
CA SER A 334 5.60 2.84 -24.97
C SER A 334 4.66 3.80 -24.24
N LEU A 335 4.96 4.16 -22.99
CA LEU A 335 4.13 5.05 -22.15
C LEU A 335 4.18 6.51 -22.58
N LYS A 336 5.21 6.90 -23.35
CA LYS A 336 5.44 8.29 -23.82
C LYS A 336 5.40 9.30 -22.67
N LEU A 337 6.06 8.96 -21.56
CA LEU A 337 6.15 9.80 -20.37
C LEU A 337 6.90 11.09 -20.70
N LYS A 338 6.49 12.19 -20.07
CA LYS A 338 7.13 13.50 -20.21
C LYS A 338 7.53 14.06 -18.85
N ASP A 339 8.69 14.70 -18.80
CA ASP A 339 9.09 15.48 -17.65
C ASP A 339 8.24 16.76 -17.50
N LYS A 340 8.50 17.51 -16.43
CA LYS A 340 7.81 18.79 -16.15
C LYS A 340 7.96 19.86 -17.21
N ASN A 341 8.95 19.74 -18.11
CA ASN A 341 9.19 20.64 -19.23
C ASN A 341 8.57 20.12 -20.55
N GLY A 342 7.85 18.99 -20.50
CA GLY A 342 7.23 18.37 -21.67
C GLY A 342 8.16 17.52 -22.53
N LYS A 343 9.44 17.31 -22.12
CA LYS A 343 10.43 16.49 -22.83
C LYS A 343 10.14 15.01 -22.55
N LEU A 344 10.23 14.17 -23.59
CA LEU A 344 10.06 12.72 -23.47
C LEU A 344 11.13 12.10 -22.55
N LEU A 345 10.65 11.22 -21.68
CA LEU A 345 11.49 10.36 -20.85
C LEU A 345 11.60 8.99 -21.52
N THR A 346 12.82 8.61 -21.87
CA THR A 346 13.12 7.40 -22.62
C THR A 346 14.27 6.61 -22.01
N LEU A 347 14.33 5.34 -22.37
CA LEU A 347 15.45 4.44 -22.10
C LEU A 347 15.99 3.89 -23.42
N ASP A 348 17.30 3.74 -23.51
CA ASP A 348 17.96 2.96 -24.56
C ASP A 348 17.91 1.46 -24.24
N LYS A 349 18.48 0.62 -25.12
CA LYS A 349 18.49 -0.84 -24.96
C LYS A 349 19.23 -1.33 -23.72
N ASP A 350 20.17 -0.53 -23.22
CA ASP A 350 20.94 -0.84 -22.03
C ASP A 350 20.25 -0.34 -20.74
N GLY A 351 19.08 0.28 -20.87
CA GLY A 351 18.30 0.82 -19.76
C GLY A 351 18.81 2.16 -19.25
N ASN A 352 19.60 2.90 -20.03
CA ASN A 352 20.05 4.25 -19.73
C ASN A 352 19.19 5.28 -20.48
N GLY A 353 19.22 6.54 -20.04
CA GLY A 353 18.50 7.60 -20.71
C GLY A 353 17.82 8.58 -19.77
N SER A 354 16.95 9.41 -20.33
CA SER A 354 16.31 10.50 -19.58
C SER A 354 15.38 9.98 -18.48
N PHE A 355 14.76 8.82 -18.64
CA PHE A 355 13.95 8.21 -17.56
C PHE A 355 14.83 7.80 -16.37
N LYS A 356 15.98 7.15 -16.60
CA LYS A 356 16.93 6.81 -15.53
C LYS A 356 17.43 8.06 -14.80
N ASN A 357 17.69 9.14 -15.54
CA ASN A 357 18.08 10.42 -14.96
C ASN A 357 16.96 11.01 -14.08
N GLN A 358 15.70 10.85 -14.49
CA GLN A 358 14.56 11.28 -13.67
C GLN A 358 14.45 10.47 -12.36
N ILE A 359 14.65 9.15 -12.41
CA ILE A 359 14.69 8.30 -11.21
C ILE A 359 15.85 8.72 -10.29
N LYS A 360 17.04 8.94 -10.86
CA LYS A 360 18.20 9.44 -10.13
C LYS A 360 17.92 10.80 -9.47
N GLN A 361 17.19 11.70 -10.15
CA GLN A 361 16.84 13.00 -9.62
C GLN A 361 15.96 12.90 -8.38
N TYR A 362 15.02 11.93 -8.31
CA TYR A 362 14.24 11.72 -7.10
C TYR A 362 15.09 11.35 -5.88
N TYR A 363 16.15 10.55 -6.07
CA TYR A 363 17.11 10.25 -5.00
C TYR A 363 17.95 11.47 -4.59
N ILE A 364 18.38 12.29 -5.57
CA ILE A 364 19.09 13.55 -5.32
C ILE A 364 18.21 14.52 -4.53
N ASP A 365 16.94 14.67 -4.93
CA ASP A 365 15.98 15.53 -4.23
C ASP A 365 15.72 15.04 -2.80
N SER A 366 15.65 13.73 -2.62
CA SER A 366 15.54 13.07 -1.31
C SER A 366 16.72 13.38 -0.40
N ALA A 367 17.94 13.22 -0.92
CA ALA A 367 19.17 13.52 -0.18
C ALA A 367 19.26 15.03 0.17
N ASN A 368 18.88 15.91 -0.75
CA ASN A 368 18.83 17.34 -0.49
C ASN A 368 17.77 17.71 0.58
N ALA A 369 16.63 17.03 0.60
CA ALA A 369 15.64 17.22 1.65
C ALA A 369 16.17 16.77 3.02
N ALA A 370 16.95 15.69 3.06
CA ALA A 370 17.61 15.21 4.28
C ALA A 370 18.67 16.20 4.78
N LEU A 371 19.54 16.73 3.90
CA LEU A 371 20.51 17.77 4.23
C LEU A 371 19.84 19.00 4.83
N LYS A 372 18.74 19.46 4.24
CA LYS A 372 17.95 20.59 4.78
C LYS A 372 17.44 20.35 6.21
N LYS A 373 17.19 19.09 6.57
CA LYS A 373 16.78 18.68 7.91
C LYS A 373 17.96 18.44 8.85
N GLY A 374 19.19 18.70 8.43
CA GLY A 374 20.41 18.57 9.22
C GLY A 374 21.01 17.17 9.23
N THR A 375 20.58 16.27 8.33
CA THR A 375 21.20 14.94 8.20
C THR A 375 22.58 15.07 7.61
N ASP A 376 23.59 14.50 8.27
CA ASP A 376 24.94 14.42 7.69
C ASP A 376 24.98 13.30 6.63
N LEU A 377 25.36 13.67 5.42
CA LEU A 377 25.50 12.76 4.27
C LEU A 377 26.94 12.68 3.76
N SER A 378 27.92 13.24 4.47
CA SER A 378 29.32 13.34 4.01
C SER A 378 30.00 11.98 3.86
N GLU A 379 29.54 10.95 4.56
CA GLU A 379 30.11 9.61 4.52
C GLU A 379 29.66 8.77 3.30
N PHE A 380 28.67 9.22 2.54
CA PHE A 380 28.18 8.49 1.38
C PHE A 380 28.98 8.83 0.12
N ASP A 381 29.94 7.98 -0.25
CA ASP A 381 30.83 8.17 -1.41
C ASP A 381 30.13 8.13 -2.78
N PHE A 382 28.88 7.67 -2.82
CA PHE A 382 28.02 7.72 -4.00
C PHE A 382 27.33 9.09 -4.19
N LEU A 383 27.45 10.02 -3.24
CA LEU A 383 26.92 11.38 -3.36
C LEU A 383 28.02 12.37 -3.71
N THR A 384 27.75 13.23 -4.68
CA THR A 384 28.59 14.41 -4.96
C THR A 384 27.94 15.62 -4.32
N ILE A 385 28.55 16.13 -3.24
CA ILE A 385 28.07 17.31 -2.51
C ILE A 385 28.94 18.51 -2.86
N LYS A 386 28.31 19.60 -3.33
CA LYS A 386 28.98 20.90 -3.61
C LYS A 386 28.14 22.03 -2.99
N ASN A 387 28.83 22.94 -2.29
CA ASN A 387 28.19 24.11 -1.66
C ASN A 387 26.94 23.75 -0.83
N GLY A 388 27.02 22.67 -0.02
CA GLY A 388 25.93 22.22 0.84
C GLY A 388 24.73 21.62 0.10
N LYS A 389 24.90 21.21 -1.15
CA LYS A 389 23.86 20.55 -1.97
C LYS A 389 24.40 19.27 -2.60
N VAL A 390 23.58 18.23 -2.63
CA VAL A 390 23.80 17.06 -3.48
C VAL A 390 23.53 17.47 -4.92
N VAL A 391 24.55 17.43 -5.76
CA VAL A 391 24.48 17.81 -7.18
C VAL A 391 24.50 16.62 -8.11
N ASP A 392 24.98 15.46 -7.62
CA ASP A 392 24.99 14.20 -8.36
C ASP A 392 24.96 13.00 -7.42
N LEU A 393 24.59 11.83 -7.98
CA LEU A 393 24.54 10.55 -7.30
C LEU A 393 25.03 9.47 -8.27
N ASP A 394 26.01 8.67 -7.85
CA ASP A 394 26.38 7.45 -8.56
C ASP A 394 25.27 6.40 -8.37
N TYR A 395 24.45 6.21 -9.40
CA TYR A 395 23.28 5.36 -9.35
C TYR A 395 23.64 3.90 -9.04
N ASN A 396 24.69 3.37 -9.67
CA ASN A 396 25.05 1.96 -9.49
C ASN A 396 25.59 1.70 -8.08
N LYS A 397 26.42 2.58 -7.56
CA LYS A 397 26.88 2.50 -6.16
C LYS A 397 25.72 2.63 -5.19
N TYR A 398 24.75 3.52 -5.45
CA TYR A 398 23.58 3.68 -4.60
C TYR A 398 22.70 2.43 -4.57
N ILE A 399 22.45 1.80 -5.72
CA ILE A 399 21.67 0.56 -5.79
C ILE A 399 22.42 -0.59 -5.10
N ALA A 400 23.75 -0.67 -5.26
CA ALA A 400 24.58 -1.64 -4.54
C ALA A 400 24.52 -1.43 -3.01
N TYR A 401 24.58 -0.16 -2.57
CA TYR A 401 24.40 0.21 -1.17
C TYR A 401 23.01 -0.21 -0.62
N MET A 402 21.95 0.04 -1.38
CA MET A 402 20.60 -0.36 -1.02
C MET A 402 20.49 -1.88 -0.89
N GLY A 403 21.14 -2.62 -1.78
CA GLY A 403 21.07 -4.07 -1.87
C GLY A 403 19.75 -4.57 -2.47
N ARG A 404 19.71 -5.86 -2.74
CA ARG A 404 18.58 -6.57 -3.35
C ARG A 404 17.83 -7.40 -2.31
N GLN A 405 16.50 -7.42 -2.35
CA GLN A 405 15.70 -8.24 -1.44
C GLN A 405 15.15 -9.51 -2.11
N LYS A 406 14.66 -9.43 -3.35
CA LYS A 406 13.95 -10.51 -4.05
C LYS A 406 14.82 -11.10 -5.17
N THR A 407 14.67 -12.39 -5.42
CA THR A 407 15.25 -13.05 -6.60
C THR A 407 14.47 -12.71 -7.87
N PRO A 408 15.01 -12.96 -9.09
CA PRO A 408 14.27 -12.75 -10.34
C PRO A 408 12.98 -13.56 -10.40
N GLY A 409 11.90 -12.86 -10.73
CA GLY A 409 10.53 -13.35 -10.49
C GLY A 409 9.96 -12.77 -9.20
N ALA A 410 10.31 -11.52 -8.90
CA ALA A 410 9.99 -10.85 -7.64
C ALA A 410 8.49 -10.79 -7.30
N PHE A 411 7.63 -10.78 -8.31
CA PHE A 411 6.17 -10.69 -8.18
C PHE A 411 5.44 -11.84 -8.90
N ASP A 412 5.82 -12.16 -10.12
CA ASP A 412 5.38 -13.39 -10.81
C ASP A 412 6.61 -14.30 -10.89
N ASN A 413 6.61 -15.42 -10.20
CA ASN A 413 7.75 -16.33 -10.18
C ASN A 413 7.46 -17.60 -11.01
N VAL A 414 8.50 -18.19 -11.58
CA VAL A 414 8.43 -19.40 -12.42
C VAL A 414 7.85 -20.62 -11.72
N ASP A 415 7.92 -20.67 -10.39
CA ASP A 415 7.37 -21.74 -9.54
C ASP A 415 6.05 -21.37 -8.86
N LEU A 416 5.44 -20.23 -9.23
CA LEU A 416 4.20 -19.70 -8.66
C LEU A 416 4.26 -19.44 -7.14
N SER A 417 5.43 -19.17 -6.57
CA SER A 417 5.63 -19.08 -5.11
C SER A 417 5.32 -17.71 -4.51
N THR A 418 5.05 -16.68 -5.32
CA THR A 418 4.83 -15.33 -4.79
C THR A 418 3.41 -15.11 -4.27
N GLY A 419 3.24 -14.09 -3.44
CA GLY A 419 1.92 -13.64 -3.00
C GLY A 419 1.06 -13.13 -4.13
N GLU A 420 1.67 -12.51 -5.13
CA GLU A 420 0.98 -11.98 -6.31
C GLU A 420 0.51 -13.12 -7.24
N ASN A 421 1.30 -14.21 -7.40
CA ASN A 421 0.79 -15.42 -8.06
C ASN A 421 -0.46 -15.97 -7.35
N ASN A 422 -0.48 -15.91 -6.02
CA ASN A 422 -1.62 -16.33 -5.23
C ASN A 422 -2.81 -15.36 -5.36
N GLU A 423 -2.58 -14.06 -5.46
CA GLU A 423 -3.63 -13.05 -5.70
C GLU A 423 -4.31 -13.27 -7.05
N PHE A 424 -3.53 -13.60 -8.11
CA PHE A 424 -4.04 -13.85 -9.44
C PHE A 424 -4.57 -15.28 -9.66
N GLY A 425 -4.68 -16.10 -8.63
CA GLY A 425 -5.48 -17.33 -8.69
C GLY A 425 -6.95 -17.05 -9.02
N ASP A 426 -7.74 -18.10 -9.06
CA ASP A 426 -9.21 -18.01 -9.19
C ASP A 426 -9.92 -18.90 -8.16
N GLU A 427 -11.24 -19.03 -8.27
CA GLU A 427 -12.07 -19.81 -7.36
C GLU A 427 -11.59 -21.27 -7.20
N THR A 428 -10.94 -21.85 -8.19
CA THR A 428 -10.52 -23.26 -8.24
C THR A 428 -9.00 -23.46 -8.26
N THR A 429 -8.26 -22.44 -8.66
CA THR A 429 -6.81 -22.49 -8.84
C THR A 429 -6.12 -21.50 -7.90
N ASN A 430 -5.32 -22.01 -6.99
CA ASN A 430 -4.74 -21.19 -5.92
C ASN A 430 -3.74 -20.14 -6.45
N ASN A 431 -2.88 -20.50 -7.38
CA ASN A 431 -1.82 -19.64 -7.89
C ASN A 431 -1.78 -19.68 -9.42
N LYS A 432 -1.64 -18.52 -10.05
CA LYS A 432 -1.50 -18.38 -11.50
C LYS A 432 -0.41 -17.39 -11.87
N HIS A 433 0.18 -17.56 -13.03
CA HIS A 433 0.98 -16.53 -13.67
C HIS A 433 0.09 -15.36 -14.13
N PHE A 434 0.68 -14.19 -14.25
CA PHE A 434 0.02 -13.02 -14.81
C PHE A 434 0.89 -12.29 -15.84
N THR A 435 2.05 -12.88 -16.19
CA THR A 435 2.93 -12.43 -17.26
C THR A 435 3.24 -13.60 -18.20
N GLU A 436 3.24 -13.32 -19.50
CA GLU A 436 3.51 -14.34 -20.53
C GLU A 436 4.92 -14.91 -20.37
N TYR A 437 5.92 -14.05 -20.11
CA TYR A 437 7.31 -14.49 -19.91
C TYR A 437 7.43 -15.55 -18.80
N MET A 438 6.77 -15.35 -17.65
CA MET A 438 6.86 -16.31 -16.55
C MET A 438 6.07 -17.58 -16.81
N LEU A 439 4.97 -17.52 -17.56
CA LEU A 439 4.25 -18.69 -18.01
C LEU A 439 5.12 -19.55 -18.95
N GLU A 440 5.80 -18.92 -19.92
CA GLU A 440 6.69 -19.61 -20.86
C GLU A 440 7.89 -20.27 -20.18
N HIS A 441 8.36 -19.69 -19.07
CA HIS A 441 9.50 -20.20 -18.29
C HIS A 441 9.06 -20.94 -17.00
N SER A 442 7.78 -21.31 -16.91
CA SER A 442 7.25 -21.95 -15.71
C SER A 442 7.95 -23.28 -15.43
N THR A 443 8.35 -23.48 -14.18
CA THR A 443 8.95 -24.75 -13.70
C THR A 443 7.89 -25.70 -13.13
N VAL A 444 6.64 -25.30 -13.13
CA VAL A 444 5.48 -26.06 -12.67
C VAL A 444 4.39 -26.05 -13.74
N ASN A 445 3.39 -26.92 -13.61
CA ASN A 445 2.23 -26.92 -14.50
C ASN A 445 1.33 -25.72 -14.18
N GLY A 446 1.79 -24.52 -14.57
CA GLY A 446 1.11 -23.25 -14.31
C GLY A 446 0.17 -22.82 -15.45
N THR A 447 -0.81 -22.01 -15.11
CA THR A 447 -1.70 -21.34 -16.07
C THR A 447 -1.63 -19.83 -15.87
N ILE A 448 -2.10 -19.05 -16.84
CA ILE A 448 -2.17 -17.60 -16.76
C ILE A 448 -3.54 -17.15 -16.24
N ALA A 449 -3.57 -16.07 -15.50
CA ALA A 449 -4.80 -15.42 -15.04
C ALA A 449 -5.58 -14.80 -16.21
N ASP A 450 -6.88 -14.59 -16.02
CA ASP A 450 -7.73 -13.91 -17.00
C ASP A 450 -7.20 -12.48 -17.28
N LYS A 451 -7.04 -12.14 -18.55
CA LYS A 451 -6.53 -10.82 -18.99
C LYS A 451 -7.37 -9.64 -18.48
N LYS A 452 -8.68 -9.84 -18.30
CA LYS A 452 -9.56 -8.83 -17.71
C LYS A 452 -9.23 -8.62 -16.23
N ILE A 453 -8.98 -9.69 -15.48
CA ILE A 453 -8.59 -9.60 -14.07
C ILE A 453 -7.24 -8.89 -13.93
N ILE A 454 -6.25 -9.26 -14.75
CA ILE A 454 -4.94 -8.59 -14.76
C ILE A 454 -5.13 -7.10 -15.03
N LYS A 455 -5.89 -6.73 -16.07
CA LYS A 455 -6.24 -5.33 -16.37
C LYS A 455 -6.87 -4.62 -15.18
N MET A 456 -7.83 -5.26 -14.50
CA MET A 456 -8.58 -4.69 -13.39
C MET A 456 -7.70 -4.40 -12.16
N MET A 457 -6.58 -5.09 -12.00
CA MET A 457 -5.65 -4.88 -10.87
C MET A 457 -4.58 -3.83 -11.15
N ASN A 458 -4.54 -3.24 -12.34
CA ASN A 458 -3.55 -2.24 -12.72
C ASN A 458 -4.15 -0.83 -12.89
N PRO A 459 -3.88 0.13 -11.98
CA PRO A 459 -4.41 1.49 -12.08
C PRO A 459 -3.98 2.23 -13.34
N MET A 460 -2.84 1.86 -13.96
CA MET A 460 -2.37 2.46 -15.20
C MET A 460 -3.39 2.35 -16.35
N ASN A 461 -4.23 1.32 -16.33
CA ASN A 461 -5.28 1.10 -17.32
C ASN A 461 -6.50 2.03 -17.15
N TYR A 462 -6.62 2.73 -16.03
CA TYR A 462 -7.80 3.52 -15.66
C TYR A 462 -7.54 4.99 -15.37
N ILE A 463 -6.31 5.37 -15.04
CA ILE A 463 -5.98 6.76 -14.64
C ILE A 463 -6.35 7.79 -15.70
N GLY A 464 -6.39 7.41 -16.99
CA GLY A 464 -6.81 8.30 -18.09
C GLY A 464 -8.27 8.76 -17.98
N SER A 465 -9.15 7.95 -17.41
CA SER A 465 -10.58 8.25 -17.20
C SER A 465 -10.90 8.67 -15.77
N SER A 466 -9.93 8.59 -14.86
CA SER A 466 -10.12 8.95 -13.44
C SER A 466 -10.54 10.40 -13.26
N LYS A 467 -11.52 10.63 -12.38
CA LYS A 467 -11.97 11.96 -11.96
C LYS A 467 -11.16 12.50 -10.77
N VAL A 468 -10.39 11.67 -10.10
CA VAL A 468 -9.57 12.08 -8.95
C VAL A 468 -8.49 13.05 -9.42
N LYS A 469 -8.44 14.21 -8.76
CA LYS A 469 -7.51 15.30 -9.07
C LYS A 469 -6.25 15.24 -8.22
N TYR A 470 -6.35 14.80 -6.97
CA TYR A 470 -5.29 14.92 -5.95
C TYR A 470 -4.71 13.55 -5.60
N TRP A 471 -3.39 13.40 -5.77
CA TRP A 471 -2.67 12.16 -5.53
C TRP A 471 -1.42 12.44 -4.70
N ARG A 472 -1.26 11.71 -3.62
CA ARG A 472 -0.06 11.70 -2.80
C ARG A 472 0.55 10.31 -2.85
N ILE A 473 1.79 10.23 -3.30
CA ILE A 473 2.51 8.96 -3.47
C ILE A 473 3.85 9.09 -2.77
N ARG A 474 4.16 8.13 -1.92
CA ARG A 474 5.43 8.03 -1.20
C ARG A 474 6.07 6.68 -1.48
N HIS A 475 7.40 6.68 -1.62
CA HIS A 475 8.19 5.46 -1.76
C HIS A 475 9.54 5.70 -1.10
N GLY A 476 9.90 4.90 -0.09
CA GLY A 476 11.13 5.11 0.67
C GLY A 476 12.38 5.04 -0.21
N ALA A 477 13.36 5.89 0.06
CA ALA A 477 14.58 5.94 -0.77
C ALA A 477 15.43 4.67 -0.66
N ILE A 478 15.28 3.88 0.41
CA ILE A 478 15.91 2.56 0.54
C ILE A 478 14.90 1.41 0.51
N ASP A 479 13.72 1.67 -0.06
CA ASP A 479 12.73 0.61 -0.30
C ASP A 479 13.22 -0.30 -1.43
N LYS A 480 13.43 -1.55 -1.10
CA LYS A 480 13.91 -2.60 -2.00
C LYS A 480 12.90 -3.73 -2.21
N ASP A 481 11.67 -3.53 -1.74
CA ASP A 481 10.57 -4.47 -1.99
C ASP A 481 10.05 -4.35 -3.42
N THR A 482 9.97 -3.11 -3.93
CA THR A 482 9.68 -2.84 -5.34
C THR A 482 10.62 -1.76 -5.90
N SER A 483 10.75 -1.69 -7.22
CA SER A 483 11.52 -0.63 -7.88
C SER A 483 10.84 0.73 -7.74
N LEU A 484 11.61 1.78 -7.41
CA LEU A 484 11.12 3.17 -7.44
C LEU A 484 10.51 3.54 -8.81
N ALA A 485 10.91 2.87 -9.88
CA ALA A 485 10.37 3.12 -11.21
C ALA A 485 8.85 2.90 -11.28
N ILE A 486 8.29 1.94 -10.54
CA ILE A 486 6.85 1.64 -10.57
C ILE A 486 6.00 2.81 -10.04
N PRO A 487 6.17 3.30 -8.80
CA PRO A 487 5.41 4.45 -8.32
C PRO A 487 5.78 5.75 -9.05
N ALA A 488 7.00 5.90 -9.55
CA ALA A 488 7.41 7.05 -10.35
C ALA A 488 6.69 7.09 -11.70
N ILE A 489 6.54 5.96 -12.39
CA ILE A 489 5.75 5.86 -13.64
C ILE A 489 4.32 6.30 -13.38
N LEU A 490 3.69 5.80 -12.30
CA LEU A 490 2.33 6.20 -11.94
C LEU A 490 2.26 7.71 -11.70
N ALA A 491 3.18 8.28 -10.90
CA ALA A 491 3.21 9.69 -10.58
C ALA A 491 3.39 10.56 -11.83
N ILE A 492 4.39 10.27 -12.67
CA ILE A 492 4.67 11.03 -13.90
C ILE A 492 3.47 10.94 -14.87
N LYS A 493 2.88 9.74 -15.04
CA LYS A 493 1.72 9.59 -15.92
C LYS A 493 0.51 10.39 -15.44
N LEU A 494 0.27 10.41 -14.13
CA LEU A 494 -0.78 11.25 -13.53
C LEU A 494 -0.51 12.74 -13.75
N GLU A 495 0.73 13.21 -13.58
CA GLU A 495 1.12 14.60 -13.89
C GLU A 495 0.91 14.92 -15.37
N ASN A 496 1.29 14.01 -16.28
CA ASN A 496 1.07 14.18 -17.71
C ASN A 496 -0.41 14.22 -18.10
N LEU A 497 -1.30 13.66 -17.25
CA LEU A 497 -2.76 13.76 -17.37
C LEU A 497 -3.33 14.99 -16.66
N GLY A 498 -2.51 15.93 -16.20
CA GLY A 498 -2.93 17.15 -15.53
C GLY A 498 -3.44 16.98 -14.10
N LYS A 499 -3.12 15.83 -13.44
CA LYS A 499 -3.45 15.63 -12.03
C LYS A 499 -2.47 16.40 -11.14
N LYS A 500 -2.91 16.73 -9.92
CA LYS A 500 -2.05 17.30 -8.89
C LYS A 500 -1.42 16.16 -8.08
N VAL A 501 -0.13 15.94 -8.31
CA VAL A 501 0.62 14.84 -7.70
C VAL A 501 1.64 15.41 -6.71
N ASP A 502 1.63 14.87 -5.50
CA ASP A 502 2.67 15.07 -4.49
C ASP A 502 3.45 13.76 -4.36
N PHE A 503 4.57 13.66 -5.11
CA PHE A 503 5.45 12.50 -5.11
C PHE A 503 6.74 12.80 -4.38
N ALA A 504 7.13 11.92 -3.45
CA ALA A 504 8.42 12.01 -2.77
C ALA A 504 8.98 10.62 -2.42
N SER A 505 10.32 10.57 -2.37
CA SER A 505 11.09 9.40 -1.94
C SER A 505 11.90 9.77 -0.67
N PRO A 506 11.34 9.66 0.54
CA PRO A 506 12.01 10.10 1.76
C PRO A 506 13.32 9.34 2.02
N TRP A 507 14.39 10.08 2.35
CA TRP A 507 15.73 9.55 2.57
C TRP A 507 15.76 8.53 3.71
N ALA A 508 16.58 7.48 3.58
CA ALA A 508 16.77 6.42 4.57
C ALA A 508 15.48 5.73 5.03
N THR A 509 14.40 5.86 4.27
CA THR A 509 13.11 5.25 4.59
C THR A 509 12.98 3.93 3.84
N PRO A 510 12.74 2.80 4.54
CA PRO A 510 12.51 1.50 3.93
C PRO A 510 11.05 1.37 3.47
N HIS A 511 10.66 0.15 3.04
CA HIS A 511 9.28 -0.22 2.71
C HIS A 511 8.35 -0.05 3.92
N SER A 512 7.62 1.07 3.98
CA SER A 512 6.76 1.44 5.12
C SER A 512 5.73 2.51 4.74
N GLY A 513 4.79 2.79 5.65
CA GLY A 513 3.79 3.83 5.50
C GLY A 513 3.51 4.59 6.79
N ASP A 514 2.69 5.63 6.69
CA ASP A 514 2.21 6.46 7.80
C ASP A 514 3.33 7.07 8.68
N TYR A 515 4.53 7.21 8.13
CA TYR A 515 5.71 7.73 8.85
C TYR A 515 5.79 9.27 8.87
N ASP A 516 4.95 9.94 8.11
CA ASP A 516 4.93 11.40 7.94
C ASP A 516 3.52 11.98 8.13
N LEU A 517 2.83 11.61 9.23
CA LEU A 517 1.42 11.94 9.46
C LEU A 517 1.16 13.45 9.48
N THR A 518 2.10 14.27 9.95
CA THR A 518 1.97 15.73 9.93
C THR A 518 1.88 16.25 8.51
N GLU A 519 2.74 15.77 7.62
CA GLU A 519 2.75 16.12 6.20
C GLU A 519 1.51 15.56 5.49
N LEU A 520 1.09 14.32 5.81
CA LEU A 520 -0.11 13.70 5.26
C LEU A 520 -1.35 14.55 5.55
N PHE A 521 -1.61 14.87 6.80
CA PHE A 521 -2.81 15.62 7.18
C PHE A 521 -2.73 17.09 6.76
N GLY A 522 -1.53 17.69 6.72
CA GLY A 522 -1.31 19.00 6.12
C GLY A 522 -1.64 19.03 4.63
N TRP A 523 -1.25 17.98 3.88
CA TRP A 523 -1.61 17.83 2.47
C TRP A 523 -3.13 17.64 2.29
N ILE A 524 -3.78 16.80 3.11
CA ILE A 524 -5.24 16.61 3.03
C ILE A 524 -5.96 17.92 3.28
N ASP A 525 -5.60 18.66 4.31
CA ASP A 525 -6.18 19.97 4.62
C ASP A 525 -6.08 20.95 3.45
N LYS A 526 -4.90 20.99 2.80
CA LYS A 526 -4.67 21.83 1.63
C LYS A 526 -5.58 21.48 0.47
N VAL A 527 -5.63 20.19 0.08
CA VAL A 527 -6.40 19.77 -1.09
C VAL A 527 -7.92 19.86 -0.86
N VAL A 528 -8.37 19.64 0.38
CA VAL A 528 -9.78 19.85 0.75
C VAL A 528 -10.16 21.32 0.70
N ALA A 529 -9.27 22.21 1.12
CA ALA A 529 -9.50 23.67 1.03
C ALA A 529 -9.53 24.19 -0.42
N GLU A 530 -8.68 23.64 -1.31
CA GLU A 530 -8.65 24.00 -2.73
C GLU A 530 -9.91 23.58 -3.51
N GLY A 531 -10.64 22.58 -3.03
CA GLY A 531 -11.84 22.06 -3.68
C GLY A 531 -13.16 22.65 -3.18
N LYS A 532 -13.08 23.75 -2.40
CA LYS A 532 -14.28 24.49 -1.92
C LYS A 532 -14.87 25.37 -3.00
#